data_f393860b8dd463fe796e179f5b515984
#
_entry.id   f393860b8dd463fe796e179f5b515984
#
_cell.length_a   1.000
_cell.length_b   1.000
_cell.length_c   1.000
_cell.angle_alpha   90.00
_cell.angle_beta   90.00
_cell.angle_gamma   90.00
#
_symmetry.space_group_name_H-M   'P 1'
#
loop_
_entity.id
_entity.type
_entity.pdbx_description
1 polymer ?
#
loop_
_entity_poly.entity_id
_entity_poly.type
_entity_poly.pdbx_seq_one_letter_code
_entity_poly.pdbx_strand_id
1 'polypeptide(L)'
;GLVQAFGVFIDTIVICSCTAMIMLLVPENLLSGLSGMTLLQTAMDYHLGKFGVIFIAVTLFLFSFSTFLGILFYARSNVAYLFGDKWCWQTLYKILALVMLFIGGIAAYTFVWDLGDVGIGLMTIFNIIALYPLSGQA
;
A
#
# COMPACT_ATOMS: atom_id res chain seq x y z
N GLY A 1 -7.09 11.14 -15.22
CA GLY A 1 -6.37 12.05 -14.30
C GLY A 1 -7.27 12.55 -13.18
N LEU A 2 -8.35 13.29 -13.47
CA LEU A 2 -9.25 13.87 -12.45
C LEU A 2 -9.89 12.84 -11.52
N VAL A 3 -10.36 11.72 -12.05
CA VAL A 3 -10.97 10.62 -11.26
C VAL A 3 -9.94 10.02 -10.29
N GLN A 4 -8.70 9.82 -10.74
CA GLN A 4 -7.63 9.32 -9.87
C GLN A 4 -7.22 10.33 -8.81
N ALA A 5 -7.10 11.61 -9.16
CA ALA A 5 -6.81 12.67 -8.19
C ALA A 5 -7.89 12.75 -7.10
N PHE A 6 -9.15 12.64 -7.48
CA PHE A 6 -10.28 12.61 -6.55
C PHE A 6 -10.30 11.34 -5.69
N GLY A 7 -9.95 10.19 -6.28
CA GLY A 7 -9.79 8.93 -5.54
C GLY A 7 -8.71 9.03 -4.47
N VAL A 8 -7.53 9.56 -4.82
CA VAL A 8 -6.43 9.77 -3.86
C VAL A 8 -6.82 10.75 -2.75
N PHE A 9 -7.55 11.81 -3.08
CA PHE A 9 -8.07 12.76 -2.10
C PHE A 9 -8.99 12.09 -1.06
N ILE A 10 -9.95 11.28 -1.52
CA ILE A 10 -10.85 10.54 -0.63
C ILE A 10 -10.05 9.54 0.22
N ASP A 11 -9.17 8.78 -0.40
CA ASP A 11 -8.38 7.76 0.29
C ASP A 11 -7.47 8.39 1.36
N THR A 12 -6.75 9.42 1.02
CA THR A 12 -5.78 10.05 1.94
C THR A 12 -6.48 10.90 3.00
N ILE A 13 -7.43 11.75 2.64
CA ILE A 13 -8.02 12.68 3.61
C ILE A 13 -9.17 12.03 4.38
N VAL A 14 -10.10 11.35 3.71
CA VAL A 14 -11.26 10.80 4.40
C VAL A 14 -10.90 9.50 5.13
N ILE A 15 -10.35 8.50 4.43
CA ILE A 15 -10.11 7.17 5.01
C ILE A 15 -9.01 7.22 6.06
N CYS A 16 -7.87 7.85 5.78
CA CYS A 16 -6.79 7.95 6.76
C CYS A 16 -7.18 8.78 7.99
N SER A 17 -7.97 9.86 7.82
CA SER A 17 -8.48 10.64 8.96
C SER A 17 -9.44 9.83 9.82
N CYS A 18 -10.34 9.05 9.21
CA CYS A 18 -11.22 8.15 9.95
C CYS A 18 -10.43 7.11 10.75
N THR A 19 -9.41 6.53 10.14
CA THR A 19 -8.52 5.55 10.81
C THR A 19 -7.78 6.19 11.99
N ALA A 20 -7.25 7.40 11.81
CA ALA A 20 -6.59 8.13 12.86
C ALA A 20 -7.56 8.47 14.02
N MET A 21 -8.79 8.89 13.72
CA MET A 21 -9.81 9.16 14.75
C MET A 21 -10.16 7.91 15.56
N ILE A 22 -10.30 6.76 14.92
CA ILE A 22 -10.56 5.50 15.60
C ILE A 22 -9.45 5.19 16.61
N MET A 23 -8.19 5.41 16.24
CA MET A 23 -7.04 5.17 17.12
C MET A 23 -6.95 6.20 18.25
N LEU A 24 -7.23 7.49 17.99
CA LEU A 24 -7.15 8.55 18.98
C LEU A 24 -8.25 8.46 20.07
N LEU A 25 -9.37 7.82 19.78
CA LEU A 25 -10.47 7.64 20.74
C LEU A 25 -10.24 6.49 21.74
N VAL A 26 -9.15 5.74 21.60
CA VAL A 26 -8.78 4.66 22.53
C VAL A 26 -7.86 5.19 23.62
N PRO A 27 -8.06 4.78 24.89
CA PRO A 27 -7.16 5.15 25.97
C PRO A 27 -5.71 4.76 25.73
N GLU A 28 -4.77 5.67 25.99
CA GLU A 28 -3.33 5.50 25.69
C GLU A 28 -2.71 4.28 26.40
N ASN A 29 -3.22 3.92 27.56
CA ASN A 29 -2.76 2.75 28.31
C ASN A 29 -2.97 1.41 27.58
N LEU A 30 -3.93 1.34 26.66
CA LEU A 30 -4.18 0.14 25.84
C LEU A 30 -3.36 0.12 24.55
N LEU A 31 -2.86 1.27 24.12
CA LEU A 31 -2.08 1.42 22.90
C LEU A 31 -0.56 1.47 23.13
N SER A 32 -0.15 1.65 24.38
CA SER A 32 1.27 1.76 24.73
C SER A 32 2.06 0.51 24.35
N GLY A 33 3.12 0.70 23.55
CA GLY A 33 3.99 -0.40 23.08
C GLY A 33 3.47 -1.12 21.82
N LEU A 34 2.31 -0.75 21.31
CA LEU A 34 1.79 -1.28 20.05
C LEU A 34 2.15 -0.35 18.88
N SER A 35 2.39 -0.93 17.71
CA SER A 35 2.69 -0.18 16.50
C SER A 35 2.05 -0.79 15.27
N GLY A 36 1.86 0.04 14.24
CA GLY A 36 1.35 -0.39 12.95
C GLY A 36 -0.04 -1.03 13.02
N MET A 37 -0.20 -2.19 12.41
CA MET A 37 -1.49 -2.84 12.26
C MET A 37 -2.07 -3.40 13.56
N THR A 38 -1.21 -3.80 14.49
CA THR A 38 -1.64 -4.29 15.81
C THR A 38 -2.37 -3.21 16.62
N LEU A 39 -1.91 -1.97 16.51
CA LEU A 39 -2.53 -0.81 17.13
C LEU A 39 -3.96 -0.59 16.60
N LEU A 40 -4.14 -0.67 15.27
CA LEU A 40 -5.45 -0.55 14.64
C LEU A 40 -6.39 -1.69 15.02
N GLN A 41 -5.90 -2.94 15.06
CA GLN A 41 -6.70 -4.09 15.48
C GLN A 41 -7.19 -3.95 16.93
N THR A 42 -6.30 -3.50 17.84
CA THR A 42 -6.66 -3.26 19.25
C THR A 42 -7.68 -2.13 19.38
N ALA A 43 -7.53 -1.06 18.61
CA ALA A 43 -8.50 0.04 18.58
C ALA A 43 -9.88 -0.43 18.09
N MET A 44 -9.93 -1.25 17.08
CA MET A 44 -11.19 -1.80 16.57
C MET A 44 -11.81 -2.83 17.51
N ASP A 45 -10.99 -3.64 18.19
CA ASP A 45 -11.49 -4.55 19.22
C ASP A 45 -12.12 -3.78 20.40
N TYR A 46 -11.52 -2.67 20.79
CA TYR A 46 -12.06 -1.79 21.83
C TYR A 46 -13.43 -1.21 21.47
N HIS A 47 -13.63 -0.74 20.23
CA HIS A 47 -14.85 -0.08 19.80
C HIS A 47 -15.96 -1.05 19.37
N LEU A 48 -15.63 -2.13 18.68
CA LEU A 48 -16.56 -3.04 18.02
C LEU A 48 -16.43 -4.50 18.48
N GLY A 49 -15.50 -4.79 19.41
CA GLY A 49 -15.21 -6.14 19.87
C GLY A 49 -14.76 -7.06 18.75
N LYS A 50 -15.04 -8.35 18.88
CA LYS A 50 -14.65 -9.38 17.89
C LYS A 50 -15.11 -9.10 16.48
N PHE A 51 -16.23 -8.41 16.30
CA PHE A 51 -16.69 -8.00 14.96
C PHE A 51 -15.71 -7.04 14.29
N GLY A 52 -15.17 -6.07 15.04
CA GLY A 52 -14.18 -5.13 14.54
C GLY A 52 -12.90 -5.82 14.03
N VAL A 53 -12.41 -6.81 14.76
CA VAL A 53 -11.22 -7.57 14.38
C VAL A 53 -11.46 -8.36 13.08
N ILE A 54 -12.60 -9.03 12.96
CA ILE A 54 -12.97 -9.78 11.74
C ILE A 54 -13.14 -8.81 10.56
N PHE A 55 -13.81 -7.69 10.78
CA PHE A 55 -14.01 -6.67 9.76
C PHE A 55 -12.67 -6.14 9.21
N ILE A 56 -11.72 -5.80 10.09
CA ILE A 56 -10.38 -5.38 9.67
C ILE A 56 -9.65 -6.47 8.91
N ALA A 57 -9.69 -7.71 9.39
CA ALA A 57 -9.01 -8.82 8.71
C ALA A 57 -9.54 -9.02 7.27
N VAL A 58 -10.85 -8.98 7.09
CA VAL A 58 -11.47 -9.09 5.75
C VAL A 58 -11.11 -7.88 4.88
N THR A 59 -11.19 -6.69 5.43
CA THR A 59 -10.87 -5.44 4.70
C THR A 59 -9.41 -5.42 4.26
N LEU A 60 -8.48 -5.79 5.14
CA LEU A 60 -7.05 -5.89 4.82
C LEU A 60 -6.78 -6.94 3.74
N PHE A 61 -7.45 -8.09 3.82
CA PHE A 61 -7.31 -9.11 2.79
C PHE A 61 -7.75 -8.58 1.41
N LEU A 62 -8.91 -7.93 1.35
CA LEU A 62 -9.43 -7.36 0.10
C LEU A 62 -8.53 -6.25 -0.44
N PHE A 63 -8.05 -5.35 0.42
CA PHE A 63 -7.15 -4.27 0.02
C PHE A 63 -5.79 -4.79 -0.44
N SER A 64 -5.21 -5.73 0.26
CA SER A 64 -3.93 -6.34 -0.13
C SER A 64 -4.06 -7.04 -1.48
N PHE A 65 -5.14 -7.79 -1.69
CA PHE A 65 -5.38 -8.46 -2.95
C PHE A 65 -5.57 -7.49 -4.12
N SER A 66 -6.41 -6.47 -3.95
CA SER A 66 -6.66 -5.47 -5.00
C SER A 66 -5.42 -4.63 -5.31
N THR A 67 -4.65 -4.26 -4.28
CA THR A 67 -3.38 -3.53 -4.43
C THR A 67 -2.35 -4.36 -5.17
N PHE A 68 -2.22 -5.64 -4.83
CA PHE A 68 -1.30 -6.54 -5.51
C PHE A 68 -1.64 -6.68 -7.01
N LEU A 69 -2.92 -6.83 -7.35
CA LEU A 69 -3.36 -6.86 -8.74
C LEU A 69 -3.05 -5.54 -9.47
N GLY A 70 -3.30 -4.40 -8.82
CA GLY A 70 -2.99 -3.08 -9.37
C GLY A 70 -1.50 -2.89 -9.65
N ILE A 71 -0.65 -3.26 -8.70
CA ILE A 71 0.82 -3.18 -8.85
C ILE A 71 1.30 -4.09 -9.99
N LEU A 72 0.78 -5.31 -10.10
CA LEU A 72 1.10 -6.20 -11.20
C LEU A 72 0.71 -5.62 -12.57
N PHE A 73 -0.44 -4.94 -12.63
CA PHE A 73 -0.89 -4.28 -13.86
C PHE A 73 0.06 -3.14 -14.27
N TYR A 74 0.45 -2.28 -13.34
CA TYR A 74 1.41 -1.20 -13.60
C TYR A 74 2.80 -1.76 -13.97
N ALA A 75 3.27 -2.77 -13.27
CA ALA A 75 4.54 -3.43 -13.58
C ALA A 75 4.54 -4.04 -14.99
N ARG A 76 3.42 -4.66 -15.39
CA ARG A 76 3.26 -5.18 -16.76
C ARG A 76 3.46 -4.10 -17.81
N SER A 77 2.82 -2.95 -17.63
CA SER A 77 2.91 -1.83 -18.55
C SER A 77 4.35 -1.32 -18.70
N ASN A 78 5.06 -1.19 -17.58
CA ASN A 78 6.45 -0.74 -17.56
C ASN A 78 7.40 -1.76 -18.21
N VAL A 79 7.23 -3.05 -17.92
CA VAL A 79 8.04 -4.13 -18.52
C VAL A 79 7.80 -4.21 -20.02
N ALA A 80 6.55 -4.07 -20.47
CA ALA A 80 6.22 -4.05 -21.89
C ALA A 80 6.86 -2.86 -22.61
N TYR A 81 6.92 -1.70 -21.97
CA TYR A 81 7.56 -0.50 -22.51
C TYR A 81 9.07 -0.64 -22.63
N LEU A 82 9.76 -1.22 -21.62
CA LEU A 82 11.22 -1.32 -21.57
C LEU A 82 11.77 -2.49 -22.39
N PHE A 83 11.13 -3.64 -22.36
CA PHE A 83 11.65 -4.91 -22.91
C PHE A 83 10.80 -5.47 -24.06
N GLY A 84 9.72 -4.77 -24.43
CA GLY A 84 8.73 -5.24 -25.39
C GLY A 84 7.78 -6.29 -24.81
N ASP A 85 6.66 -6.51 -25.49
CA ASP A 85 5.59 -7.42 -25.03
C ASP A 85 5.90 -8.89 -25.35
N LYS A 86 7.12 -9.35 -25.02
CA LYS A 86 7.52 -10.76 -25.17
C LYS A 86 7.02 -11.56 -23.97
N TRP A 87 6.42 -12.69 -24.22
CA TRP A 87 5.88 -13.60 -23.20
C TRP A 87 6.91 -13.96 -22.11
N CYS A 88 8.18 -14.13 -22.48
CA CYS A 88 9.26 -14.46 -21.56
C CYS A 88 9.46 -13.37 -20.48
N TRP A 89 9.52 -12.09 -20.87
CA TRP A 89 9.68 -10.98 -19.93
C TRP A 89 8.44 -10.78 -19.04
N GLN A 90 7.28 -10.99 -19.61
CA GLN A 90 6.01 -10.93 -18.86
C GLN A 90 5.90 -12.04 -17.80
N THR A 91 6.41 -13.23 -18.11
CA THR A 91 6.45 -14.34 -17.14
C THR A 91 7.51 -14.12 -16.09
N LEU A 92 8.69 -13.64 -16.48
CA LEU A 92 9.82 -13.39 -15.58
C LEU A 92 9.44 -12.40 -14.45
N TYR A 93 8.83 -11.26 -14.80
CA TYR A 93 8.47 -10.29 -13.77
C TYR A 93 7.38 -10.82 -12.81
N LYS A 94 6.44 -11.64 -13.29
CA LYS A 94 5.41 -12.26 -12.44
C LYS A 94 6.02 -13.23 -11.44
N ILE A 95 6.98 -14.05 -11.89
CA ILE A 95 7.72 -14.96 -11.01
C ILE A 95 8.49 -14.15 -9.97
N LEU A 96 9.19 -13.09 -10.40
CA LEU A 96 9.92 -12.21 -9.50
C LEU A 96 8.99 -11.57 -8.45
N ALA A 97 7.82 -11.07 -8.86
CA ALA A 97 6.83 -10.50 -7.96
C ALA A 97 6.31 -11.52 -6.93
N LEU A 98 6.05 -12.77 -7.34
CA LEU A 98 5.64 -13.84 -6.44
C LEU A 98 6.75 -14.22 -5.45
N VAL A 99 8.00 -14.31 -5.92
CA VAL A 99 9.16 -14.57 -5.05
C VAL A 99 9.32 -13.46 -4.03
N MET A 100 9.23 -12.19 -4.44
CA MET A 100 9.30 -11.04 -3.53
C MET A 100 8.15 -11.01 -2.54
N LEU A 101 6.94 -11.38 -2.95
CA LEU A 101 5.80 -11.51 -2.05
C LEU A 101 6.05 -12.59 -0.98
N PHE A 102 6.59 -13.73 -1.39
CA PHE A 102 6.92 -14.84 -0.47
C PHE A 102 8.03 -14.44 0.51
N ILE A 103 9.11 -13.83 0.04
CA ILE A 103 10.20 -13.32 0.88
C ILE A 103 9.67 -12.25 1.85
N GLY A 104 8.85 -11.32 1.37
CA GLY A 104 8.23 -10.28 2.19
C GLY A 104 7.32 -10.84 3.30
N GLY A 105 6.65 -11.96 3.03
CA GLY A 105 5.82 -12.64 4.04
C GLY A 105 6.62 -13.32 5.16
N ILE A 106 7.87 -13.69 4.88
CA ILE A 106 8.77 -14.35 5.86
C ILE A 106 9.68 -13.32 6.55
N ALA A 107 10.01 -12.22 5.87
CA ALA A 107 10.92 -11.20 6.38
C ALA A 107 10.33 -10.46 7.59
N ALA A 108 11.21 -9.89 8.40
CA ALA A 108 10.80 -9.09 9.55
C ALA A 108 9.91 -7.89 9.10
N TYR A 109 8.83 -7.69 9.85
CA TYR A 109 7.83 -6.64 9.55
C TYR A 109 8.45 -5.25 9.37
N THR A 110 9.33 -4.84 10.27
CA THR A 110 10.02 -3.55 10.21
C THR A 110 10.89 -3.42 8.96
N PHE A 111 11.64 -4.45 8.60
CA PHE A 111 12.49 -4.44 7.41
C PHE A 111 11.68 -4.27 6.12
N VAL A 112 10.52 -4.92 6.02
CA VAL A 112 9.63 -4.80 4.84
C VAL A 112 9.07 -3.40 4.72
N TRP A 113 8.69 -2.78 5.84
CA TRP A 113 8.20 -1.40 5.86
C TRP A 113 9.28 -0.40 5.48
N ASP A 114 10.47 -0.50 6.06
CA ASP A 114 11.61 0.39 5.75
C ASP A 114 12.00 0.29 4.27
N LEU A 115 12.03 -0.92 3.72
CA LEU A 115 12.30 -1.14 2.30
C LEU A 115 11.21 -0.55 1.40
N GLY A 116 9.95 -0.68 1.81
CA GLY A 116 8.80 -0.08 1.13
C GLY A 116 8.89 1.45 1.10
N ASP A 117 9.19 2.07 2.22
CA ASP A 117 9.32 3.53 2.35
C ASP A 117 10.44 4.08 1.46
N VAL A 118 11.60 3.42 1.44
CA VAL A 118 12.71 3.77 0.53
C VAL A 118 12.28 3.64 -0.93
N GLY A 119 11.59 2.56 -1.29
CA GLY A 119 11.10 2.35 -2.65
C GLY A 119 10.10 3.41 -3.11
N ILE A 120 9.14 3.75 -2.26
CA ILE A 120 8.14 4.79 -2.53
C ILE A 120 8.81 6.17 -2.61
N GLY A 121 9.75 6.46 -1.72
CA GLY A 121 10.51 7.71 -1.74
C GLY A 121 11.27 7.89 -3.05
N LEU A 122 11.99 6.89 -3.50
CA LEU A 122 12.71 6.91 -4.79
C LEU A 122 11.74 7.08 -5.97
N MET A 123 10.64 6.34 -5.99
CA MET A 123 9.63 6.45 -7.04
C MET A 123 9.04 7.87 -7.09
N THR A 124 8.78 8.48 -5.95
CA THR A 124 8.26 9.85 -5.87
C THR A 124 9.24 10.86 -6.43
N ILE A 125 10.53 10.75 -6.09
CA ILE A 125 11.59 11.63 -6.59
C ILE A 125 11.67 11.54 -8.13
N PHE A 126 11.72 10.34 -8.69
CA PHE A 126 11.76 10.16 -10.14
C PHE A 126 10.51 10.70 -10.84
N ASN A 127 9.33 10.51 -10.23
CA ASN A 127 8.09 11.07 -10.76
C ASN A 127 8.10 12.59 -10.77
N ILE A 128 8.56 13.25 -9.70
CA ILE A 128 8.65 14.72 -9.64
C ILE A 128 9.63 15.23 -10.69
N ILE A 129 10.80 14.60 -10.84
CA ILE A 129 11.78 14.97 -11.87
C ILE A 129 11.20 14.87 -13.27
N ALA A 130 10.38 13.86 -13.53
CA ALA A 130 9.74 13.67 -14.83
C ALA A 130 8.56 14.63 -15.06
N LEU A 131 7.76 14.89 -14.04
CA LEU A 131 6.57 15.75 -14.14
C LEU A 131 6.93 17.22 -14.29
N TYR A 132 8.02 17.69 -13.67
CA TYR A 132 8.41 19.10 -13.71
C TYR A 132 8.60 19.64 -15.15
N PRO A 133 9.39 18.98 -16.03
CA PRO A 133 9.51 19.44 -17.41
C PRO A 133 8.27 19.20 -18.25
N LEU A 134 7.45 18.20 -17.93
CA LEU A 134 6.22 17.86 -18.66
C LEU A 134 5.07 18.81 -18.31
N SER A 135 5.08 19.43 -17.14
CA SER A 135 4.03 20.38 -16.72
C SER A 135 3.95 21.63 -17.60
N GLY A 136 5.05 22.00 -18.27
CA GLY A 136 5.08 23.11 -19.23
C GLY A 136 4.50 22.77 -20.61
N GLN A 137 4.15 21.50 -20.88
CA GLN A 137 3.62 21.05 -22.16
C GLN A 137 2.10 20.73 -22.08
N ALA A 138 1.53 20.77 -20.89
CA ALA A 138 0.11 20.57 -20.63
C ALA A 138 -0.64 21.91 -20.60
#